data_d7c5bacdf30e4c39bcbc6d25d9de8b31
#
_entry.id   d7c5bacdf30e4c39bcbc6d25d9de8b31
#
_cell.length_a   1.000
_cell.length_b   1.000
_cell.length_c   1.000
_cell.angle_alpha   90.00
_cell.angle_beta   90.00
_cell.angle_gamma   90.00
#
_symmetry.space_group_name_H-M   'P 1'
#
loop_
_entity.id
_entity.type
_entity.pdbx_description
1 polymer ?
#
loop_
_entity_poly.entity_id
_entity_poly.type
_entity_poly.pdbx_seq_one_letter_code
_entity_poly.pdbx_strand_id
1 'polypeptide(L)'
;MKLREFMAVAKALADENRVRMLLALRGGEMCVCQITELLGLALSTTSKHLSILYQAGLVDARKEGRWIYYSLPGKEAPAAAREAIRWVVKGLAEDRRIAEDTARLKKVLALDPVKLCRRLCRA
;
A
#
# COMPACT_ATOMS: atom_id res chain seq x y z
N MET A 1 2.50 -20.56 -12.20
CA MET A 1 2.31 -20.02 -10.83
C MET A 1 2.40 -21.15 -9.84
N LYS A 2 3.22 -21.02 -8.82
CA LYS A 2 3.34 -22.06 -7.79
C LYS A 2 2.28 -21.85 -6.71
N LEU A 3 1.83 -22.94 -6.11
CA LEU A 3 0.85 -22.89 -5.01
C LEU A 3 1.31 -21.96 -3.89
N ARG A 4 2.58 -22.00 -3.54
CA ARG A 4 3.16 -21.17 -2.48
C ARG A 4 3.02 -19.68 -2.79
N GLU A 5 3.30 -19.29 -4.03
CA GLU A 5 3.16 -17.90 -4.49
C GLU A 5 1.71 -17.46 -4.46
N PHE A 6 0.83 -18.30 -4.95
CA PHE A 6 -0.61 -18.04 -4.93
C PHE A 6 -1.11 -17.81 -3.50
N MET A 7 -0.73 -18.70 -2.58
CA MET A 7 -1.19 -18.59 -1.19
C MET A 7 -0.65 -17.35 -0.48
N ALA A 8 0.59 -16.97 -0.77
CA ALA A 8 1.16 -15.73 -0.21
C ALA A 8 0.35 -14.51 -0.63
N VAL A 9 -0.01 -14.44 -1.91
CA VAL A 9 -0.84 -13.36 -2.45
C VAL A 9 -2.23 -13.38 -1.84
N ALA A 10 -2.86 -14.55 -1.78
CA ALA A 10 -4.21 -14.68 -1.23
C ALA A 10 -4.26 -14.25 0.24
N LYS A 11 -3.28 -14.67 1.03
CA LYS A 11 -3.19 -14.29 2.45
C LYS A 11 -2.97 -12.79 2.62
N ALA A 12 -2.11 -12.20 1.78
CA ALA A 12 -1.84 -10.77 1.84
C ALA A 12 -3.10 -9.95 1.53
N LEU A 13 -3.95 -10.43 0.62
CA LEU A 13 -5.20 -9.77 0.25
C LEU A 13 -6.35 -10.02 1.22
N ALA A 14 -6.18 -10.89 2.19
CA ALA A 14 -7.25 -11.24 3.13
C ALA A 14 -7.37 -10.25 4.30
N ASP A 15 -6.95 -9.02 4.11
CA ASP A 15 -7.04 -7.96 5.11
C ASP A 15 -7.46 -6.66 4.42
N GLU A 16 -8.50 -6.04 4.95
CA GLU A 16 -9.07 -4.81 4.39
C GLU A 16 -8.04 -3.69 4.25
N ASN A 17 -7.24 -3.48 5.28
CA ASN A 17 -6.23 -2.41 5.25
C ASN A 17 -5.17 -2.64 4.19
N ARG A 18 -4.76 -3.88 3.99
CA ARG A 18 -3.77 -4.18 2.95
C ARG A 18 -4.33 -3.95 1.55
N VAL A 19 -5.59 -4.29 1.32
CA VAL A 19 -6.26 -3.99 0.04
C VAL A 19 -6.35 -2.48 -0.18
N ARG A 20 -6.71 -1.73 0.85
CA ARG A 20 -6.77 -0.26 0.78
C ARG A 20 -5.41 0.35 0.47
N MET A 21 -4.35 -0.19 1.04
CA MET A 21 -2.97 0.25 0.76
C MET A 21 -2.61 0.06 -0.70
N LEU A 22 -2.92 -1.11 -1.27
CA LEU A 22 -2.67 -1.38 -2.68
C LEU A 22 -3.38 -0.37 -3.57
N LEU A 23 -4.64 -0.11 -3.30
CA LEU A 23 -5.43 0.82 -4.11
C LEU A 23 -4.95 2.27 -3.95
N ALA A 24 -4.46 2.63 -2.77
CA ALA A 24 -3.88 3.95 -2.56
C ALA A 24 -2.63 4.18 -3.42
N LEU A 25 -1.88 3.12 -3.68
CA LEU A 25 -0.65 3.21 -4.47
C LEU A 25 -0.88 3.28 -5.98
N ARG A 26 -2.13 3.19 -6.45
CA ARG A 26 -2.43 3.30 -7.89
C ARG A 26 -1.96 4.63 -8.49
N GLY A 27 -2.00 5.69 -7.71
CA GLY A 27 -1.65 7.03 -8.19
C GLY A 27 -0.16 7.34 -8.16
N GLY A 28 0.67 6.45 -7.64
CA GLY A 28 2.10 6.66 -7.53
C GLY A 28 2.65 6.22 -6.19
N GLU A 29 3.96 6.36 -6.02
CA GLU A 29 4.61 5.93 -4.80
C GLU A 29 4.25 6.84 -3.61
N MET A 30 4.23 6.23 -2.42
CA MET A 30 3.96 6.94 -1.17
C MET A 30 4.95 6.49 -0.11
N CYS A 31 5.33 7.40 0.78
CA CYS A 31 6.12 7.01 1.94
C CYS A 31 5.21 6.40 3.01
N VAL A 32 5.82 5.66 3.94
CA VAL A 32 5.08 4.97 4.99
C VAL A 32 4.23 5.91 5.84
N CYS A 33 4.71 7.14 6.07
CA CYS A 33 3.97 8.12 6.87
C CYS A 33 2.67 8.56 6.18
N GLN A 34 2.71 8.73 4.86
CA GLN A 34 1.51 9.08 4.10
C GLN A 34 0.48 7.97 4.14
N ILE A 35 0.91 6.73 4.01
CA ILE A 35 0.02 5.57 4.07
C ILE A 35 -0.58 5.46 5.48
N THR A 36 0.22 5.67 6.51
CA THR A 36 -0.21 5.65 7.91
C THR A 36 -1.28 6.70 8.17
N GLU A 37 -1.07 7.92 7.69
CA GLU A 37 -2.04 9.02 7.83
C GLU A 37 -3.34 8.71 7.10
N LEU A 38 -3.23 8.19 5.87
CA LEU A 38 -4.41 7.86 5.07
C LEU A 38 -5.32 6.86 5.78
N LEU A 39 -4.73 5.79 6.31
CA LEU A 39 -5.51 4.72 6.92
C LEU A 39 -5.84 4.96 8.39
N GLY A 40 -5.17 5.91 9.03
CA GLY A 40 -5.40 6.19 10.45
C GLY A 40 -4.89 5.10 11.38
N LEU A 41 -3.84 4.40 10.98
CA LEU A 41 -3.25 3.31 11.77
C LEU A 41 -2.05 3.79 12.58
N ALA A 42 -1.56 2.95 13.49
CA ALA A 42 -0.27 3.17 14.11
C ALA A 42 0.84 2.90 13.08
N LEU A 43 1.94 3.62 13.18
CA LEU A 43 3.06 3.47 12.25
C LEU A 43 3.59 2.03 12.21
N SER A 44 3.70 1.38 13.36
CA SER A 44 4.15 -0.02 13.44
C SER A 44 3.19 -0.98 12.74
N THR A 45 1.89 -0.73 12.83
CA THR A 45 0.86 -1.54 12.16
C THR A 45 0.97 -1.39 10.65
N THR A 46 1.11 -0.16 10.17
CA THR A 46 1.29 0.12 8.74
C THR A 46 2.52 -0.60 8.20
N SER A 47 3.65 -0.51 8.91
CA SER A 47 4.90 -1.15 8.49
C SER A 47 4.77 -2.66 8.42
N LYS A 48 4.04 -3.27 9.35
CA LYS A 48 3.81 -4.71 9.36
C LYS A 48 2.98 -5.14 8.15
N HIS A 49 1.93 -4.42 7.83
CA HIS A 49 1.09 -4.69 6.65
C HIS A 49 1.89 -4.54 5.36
N LEU A 50 2.70 -3.49 5.26
CA LEU A 50 3.53 -3.28 4.07
C LEU A 50 4.58 -4.37 3.91
N SER A 51 5.13 -4.89 5.01
CA SER A 51 6.05 -6.00 4.97
C SER A 51 5.38 -7.26 4.38
N ILE A 52 4.15 -7.53 4.79
CA ILE A 52 3.37 -8.67 4.27
C ILE A 52 3.13 -8.51 2.77
N LEU A 53 2.74 -7.32 2.34
CA LEU A 53 2.52 -7.02 0.92
C LEU A 53 3.83 -7.16 0.12
N TYR A 54 4.92 -6.68 0.67
CA TYR A 54 6.24 -6.76 0.03
C TYR A 54 6.68 -8.22 -0.14
N GLN A 55 6.53 -9.05 0.89
CA GLN A 55 6.88 -10.46 0.84
C GLN A 55 6.06 -11.24 -0.20
N ALA A 56 4.83 -10.82 -0.42
CA ALA A 56 3.95 -11.43 -1.42
C ALA A 56 4.22 -10.92 -2.84
N GLY A 57 5.10 -9.94 -3.01
CA GLY A 57 5.40 -9.34 -4.32
C GLY A 57 4.37 -8.34 -4.80
N LEU A 58 3.47 -7.90 -3.92
CA LEU A 58 2.37 -6.99 -4.27
C LEU A 58 2.77 -5.51 -4.22
N VAL A 59 3.86 -5.18 -3.57
CA VAL A 59 4.42 -3.83 -3.57
C VAL A 59 5.94 -3.90 -3.71
N ASP A 60 6.51 -2.85 -4.27
CA ASP A 60 7.95 -2.62 -4.27
C ASP A 60 8.27 -1.59 -3.18
N ALA A 61 9.50 -1.62 -2.70
CA ALA A 61 9.99 -0.69 -1.70
C ALA A 61 11.28 -0.05 -2.19
N ARG A 62 11.42 1.26 -1.96
CA ARG A 62 12.61 2.02 -2.31
C ARG A 62 13.03 2.84 -1.11
N LYS A 63 14.29 2.72 -0.72
CA LYS A 63 14.84 3.51 0.38
C LYS A 63 15.59 4.71 -0.16
N GLU A 64 15.31 5.88 0.42
CA GLU A 64 16.02 7.11 0.11
C GLU A 64 16.29 7.85 1.41
N GLY A 65 17.55 7.85 1.85
CA GLY A 65 17.93 8.38 3.15
C GLY A 65 17.25 7.61 4.27
N ARG A 66 16.47 8.31 5.09
CA ARG A 66 15.70 7.73 6.20
C ARG A 66 14.31 7.27 5.77
N TRP A 67 13.95 7.52 4.52
CA TRP A 67 12.59 7.36 4.04
C TRP A 67 12.47 6.08 3.22
N ILE A 68 11.36 5.37 3.43
CA ILE A 68 11.01 4.22 2.62
C ILE A 68 9.76 4.57 1.85
N TYR A 69 9.83 4.41 0.53
CA TYR A 69 8.72 4.65 -0.38
C TYR A 69 8.22 3.31 -0.90
N TYR A 70 6.91 3.17 -0.97
CA TYR A 70 6.26 1.99 -1.50
C TYR A 70 5.52 2.33 -2.78
N SER A 71 5.48 1.37 -3.70
CA SER A 71 4.80 1.55 -4.98
C SER A 71 4.22 0.22 -5.44
N LEU A 72 3.29 0.28 -6.39
CA LEU A 72 2.87 -0.93 -7.07
C LEU A 72 4.04 -1.46 -7.88
N PRO A 73 4.19 -2.79 -8.01
CA PRO A 73 5.34 -3.35 -8.72
C PRO A 73 5.24 -3.10 -10.22
N GLY A 74 6.40 -3.09 -10.88
CA GLY A 74 6.48 -2.95 -12.32
C GLY A 74 6.17 -4.25 -13.06
N LYS A 75 6.46 -4.25 -14.37
CA LYS A 75 6.19 -5.37 -15.26
C LYS A 75 6.93 -6.65 -14.91
N GLU A 76 8.01 -6.53 -14.13
CA GLU A 76 8.81 -7.69 -13.72
C GLU A 76 8.26 -8.42 -12.50
N ALA A 77 7.15 -7.95 -11.94
CA ALA A 77 6.50 -8.61 -10.82
C ALA A 77 6.06 -10.03 -11.19
N PRO A 78 6.01 -10.93 -10.21
CA PRO A 78 5.47 -12.27 -10.45
C PRO A 78 4.05 -12.20 -11.03
N ALA A 79 3.73 -13.16 -11.91
CA ALA A 79 2.42 -13.19 -12.57
C ALA A 79 1.27 -13.17 -11.56
N ALA A 80 1.41 -13.91 -10.47
CA ALA A 80 0.40 -13.96 -9.41
C ALA A 80 0.09 -12.58 -8.86
N ALA A 81 1.13 -11.79 -8.57
CA ALA A 81 0.97 -10.44 -8.03
C ALA A 81 0.33 -9.51 -9.04
N ARG A 82 0.78 -9.56 -10.31
CA ARG A 82 0.24 -8.70 -11.36
C ARG A 82 -1.25 -8.97 -11.61
N GLU A 83 -1.61 -10.23 -11.67
CA GLU A 83 -3.01 -10.62 -11.88
C GLU A 83 -3.88 -10.24 -10.68
N ALA A 84 -3.37 -10.44 -9.47
CA ALA A 84 -4.08 -10.09 -8.25
C ALA A 84 -4.35 -8.58 -8.17
N ILE A 85 -3.35 -7.76 -8.47
CA ILE A 85 -3.50 -6.30 -8.48
C ILE A 85 -4.55 -5.88 -9.49
N ARG A 86 -4.49 -6.45 -10.69
CA ARG A 86 -5.48 -6.15 -11.74
C ARG A 86 -6.90 -6.50 -11.28
N TRP A 87 -7.06 -7.65 -10.66
CA TRP A 87 -8.34 -8.11 -10.14
C TRP A 87 -8.87 -7.18 -9.05
N VAL A 88 -8.04 -6.80 -8.10
CA VAL A 88 -8.42 -5.90 -7.01
C VAL A 88 -8.81 -4.52 -7.55
N VAL A 89 -8.01 -3.95 -8.43
CA VAL A 89 -8.28 -2.63 -9.01
C VAL A 89 -9.59 -2.64 -9.79
N LYS A 90 -9.80 -3.64 -10.62
CA LYS A 90 -11.01 -3.75 -11.43
C LYS A 90 -12.24 -4.07 -10.56
N GLY A 91 -12.07 -4.98 -9.61
CA GLY A 91 -13.19 -5.44 -8.77
C GLY A 91 -13.71 -4.36 -7.81
N LEU A 92 -12.85 -3.48 -7.36
CA LEU A 92 -13.20 -2.44 -6.38
C LEU A 92 -13.28 -1.04 -6.98
N ALA A 93 -13.33 -0.94 -8.31
CA ALA A 93 -13.35 0.36 -9.00
C ALA A 93 -14.50 1.26 -8.56
N GLU A 94 -15.63 0.68 -8.16
CA GLU A 94 -16.81 1.43 -7.75
C GLU A 94 -17.14 1.28 -6.26
N ASP A 95 -16.22 0.71 -5.49
CA ASP A 95 -16.45 0.55 -4.05
C ASP A 95 -16.45 1.91 -3.35
N ARG A 96 -17.43 2.11 -2.46
CA ARG A 96 -17.61 3.36 -1.73
C ARG A 96 -16.44 3.71 -0.81
N ARG A 97 -15.92 2.73 -0.08
CA ARG A 97 -14.81 2.93 0.85
C ARG A 97 -13.55 3.36 0.10
N ILE A 98 -13.33 2.76 -1.05
CA ILE A 98 -12.18 3.09 -1.89
C ILE A 98 -12.33 4.50 -2.47
N ALA A 99 -13.55 4.91 -2.83
CA ALA A 99 -13.80 6.28 -3.27
C ALA A 99 -13.52 7.29 -2.15
N GLU A 100 -13.90 6.97 -0.93
CA GLU A 100 -13.62 7.81 0.25
C GLU A 100 -12.10 7.92 0.48
N ASP A 101 -11.39 6.80 0.39
CA ASP A 101 -9.93 6.78 0.53
C ASP A 101 -9.26 7.64 -0.56
N THR A 102 -9.74 7.54 -1.79
CA THR A 102 -9.19 8.32 -2.91
C THR A 102 -9.36 9.83 -2.66
N ALA A 103 -10.51 10.24 -2.17
CA ALA A 103 -10.77 11.64 -1.83
C ALA A 103 -9.85 12.11 -0.70
N ARG A 104 -9.68 11.29 0.33
CA ARG A 104 -8.81 11.60 1.47
C ARG A 104 -7.34 11.63 1.07
N LEU A 105 -6.95 10.78 0.13
CA LEU A 105 -5.57 10.70 -0.36
C LEU A 105 -5.08 12.04 -0.90
N LYS A 106 -5.93 12.77 -1.61
CA LYS A 106 -5.58 14.09 -2.13
C LYS A 106 -5.15 15.03 -1.02
N LYS A 107 -5.84 15.00 0.12
CA LYS A 107 -5.52 15.82 1.28
C LYS A 107 -4.21 15.39 1.92
N VAL A 108 -4.00 14.08 2.04
CA VAL A 108 -2.77 13.53 2.63
C VAL A 108 -1.54 13.90 1.79
N LEU A 109 -1.65 13.79 0.47
CA LEU A 109 -0.56 14.14 -0.44
C LEU A 109 -0.23 15.63 -0.45
N ALA A 110 -1.17 16.47 -0.03
CA ALA A 110 -0.95 17.92 0.10
C ALA A 110 -0.22 18.30 1.39
N LEU A 111 -0.09 17.38 2.37
CA LEU A 111 0.64 17.64 3.61
C LEU A 111 2.14 17.66 3.36
N ASP A 112 2.87 18.42 4.16
CA ASP A 112 4.32 18.41 4.14
C ASP A 112 4.80 17.06 4.68
N PRO A 113 5.47 16.23 3.86
CA PRO A 113 5.88 14.90 4.29
C PRO A 113 6.84 14.90 5.47
N VAL A 114 7.72 15.88 5.55
CA VAL A 114 8.69 15.98 6.64
C VAL A 114 7.99 16.23 7.97
N LYS A 115 7.04 17.16 7.98
CA LYS A 115 6.26 17.46 9.19
C LYS A 115 5.39 16.28 9.59
N LEU A 116 4.79 15.62 8.62
CA LEU A 116 3.95 14.45 8.86
C LEU A 116 4.74 13.32 9.50
N CYS A 117 5.89 12.96 8.93
CA CYS A 117 6.74 11.91 9.49
C CYS A 117 7.23 12.26 10.88
N ARG A 118 7.59 13.52 11.11
CA ARG A 118 8.05 13.96 12.42
C ARG A 118 6.96 13.79 13.47
N ARG A 119 5.73 14.15 13.15
CA ARG A 119 4.59 14.00 14.06
C ARG A 119 4.32 12.53 14.39
N LEU A 120 4.30 11.67 13.39
CA LEU A 120 4.00 10.25 13.57
C LEU A 120 5.11 9.49 14.32
N CYS A 121 6.37 9.86 14.09
CA CYS A 121 7.49 9.20 14.74
C CYS A 121 7.67 9.61 16.22
N ARG A 122 6.99 10.67 16.67
CA ARG A 122 7.03 11.11 18.07
C ARG A 122 6.02 10.37 18.94
N ALA A 123 5.07 9.72 18.32
CA ALA A 123 3.98 9.09 19.07
C ALA A 123 4.43 7.77 19.74
#